data_b4ff52e33a0411992e8ae4fc0ede89ab
#
_entry.id   b4ff52e33a0411992e8ae4fc0ede89ab
#
_cell.length_a   1.000
_cell.length_b   1.000
_cell.length_c   1.000
_cell.angle_alpha   90.00
_cell.angle_beta   90.00
_cell.angle_gamma   90.00
#
_symmetry.space_group_name_H-M   'P 1'
#
loop_
_entity.id
_entity.type
_entity.pdbx_description
1 polymer ?
#
loop_
_entity_poly.entity_id
_entity_poly.type
_entity_poly.pdbx_seq_one_letter_code
_entity_poly.pdbx_strand_id
1 'polypeptide(L)'
;MEFQKKIEEIKSGKLSPIYIVQGKEDYLQNWARQVFLESVVAPEDQELNVARFNMEETAVQTAIEDAESVPFFGDRRLVMIDKPYFLTGEKEKAKIDHQLERLQFYLENPLDSSVVVFFAPYEKLDARKKIVKQLKKVAVLLDASSLEEKDVRAMVQSKIQEHDVSMETSVLHLFLEKLHYSLTDAMREIDKLILSAMDTKVIDRELVTTLVPKSLEQNIFELGEAVLRKDSKVAIEIYRDLLLQKEDPIKMNAILLGQFRLLLQVSYLQKEGYHEPEMQKVLGIHPYRVKLALGQSRKFSITLLEAAYRSLVETEYALKTGLGIKELQLETFILKFCQKSA
;
A
#
# COMPACT_ATOMS: atom_id res chain seq x y z
N MET A 1 11.37 7.19 -13.48
CA MET A 1 10.07 6.49 -13.71
C MET A 1 9.10 7.37 -14.51
N GLU A 2 8.16 6.77 -15.24
CA GLU A 2 7.16 7.54 -16.00
C GLU A 2 6.27 8.39 -15.09
N PHE A 3 5.90 7.87 -13.91
CA PHE A 3 5.17 8.61 -12.90
C PHE A 3 5.87 9.92 -12.50
N GLN A 4 7.15 9.85 -12.12
CA GLN A 4 7.94 11.03 -11.73
C GLN A 4 8.01 12.08 -12.86
N LYS A 5 8.22 11.62 -14.11
CA LYS A 5 8.24 12.52 -15.26
C LYS A 5 6.93 13.30 -15.40
N LYS A 6 5.79 12.64 -15.25
CA LYS A 6 4.47 13.30 -15.29
C LYS A 6 4.26 14.25 -14.13
N ILE A 7 4.73 13.89 -12.93
CA ILE A 7 4.72 14.79 -11.78
C ILE A 7 5.51 16.08 -12.08
N GLU A 8 6.70 15.99 -12.69
CA GLU A 8 7.48 17.17 -13.04
C GLU A 8 6.81 17.99 -14.16
N GLU A 9 6.15 17.36 -15.11
CA GLU A 9 5.33 18.06 -16.12
C GLU A 9 4.22 18.88 -15.46
N ILE A 10 3.50 18.31 -14.46
CA ILE A 10 2.45 19.00 -13.71
C ILE A 10 3.03 20.17 -12.93
N LYS A 11 4.14 19.98 -12.21
CA LYS A 11 4.83 21.04 -11.46
C LYS A 11 5.30 22.19 -12.34
N SER A 12 5.69 21.90 -13.57
CA SER A 12 6.08 22.93 -14.55
C SER A 12 4.90 23.70 -15.16
N GLY A 13 3.65 23.45 -14.72
CA GLY A 13 2.45 24.09 -15.24
C GLY A 13 1.90 23.49 -16.54
N LYS A 14 2.48 22.41 -17.03
CA LYS A 14 1.97 21.68 -18.19
C LYS A 14 0.80 20.79 -17.79
N LEU A 15 -0.39 21.38 -17.74
CA LEU A 15 -1.58 20.74 -17.25
C LEU A 15 -2.49 20.27 -18.40
N SER A 16 -3.10 19.11 -18.21
CA SER A 16 -4.19 18.57 -19.02
C SER A 16 -5.51 18.67 -18.24
N PRO A 17 -6.66 18.75 -18.90
CA PRO A 17 -7.94 18.88 -18.19
C PRO A 17 -8.34 17.62 -17.43
N ILE A 18 -7.86 16.43 -17.81
CA ILE A 18 -8.27 15.17 -17.19
C ILE A 18 -7.06 14.30 -16.86
N TYR A 19 -7.02 13.82 -15.62
CA TYR A 19 -6.03 12.88 -15.13
C TYR A 19 -6.68 11.67 -14.46
N ILE A 20 -5.95 10.56 -14.46
CA ILE A 20 -6.27 9.39 -13.65
C ILE A 20 -5.02 8.89 -12.94
N VAL A 21 -5.06 8.81 -11.62
CA VAL A 21 -4.05 8.20 -10.76
C VAL A 21 -4.54 6.80 -10.42
N GLN A 22 -3.98 5.78 -11.08
CA GLN A 22 -4.44 4.40 -10.95
C GLN A 22 -3.40 3.55 -10.21
N GLY A 23 -3.81 2.82 -9.19
CA GLY A 23 -2.94 1.89 -8.44
C GLY A 23 -3.16 1.99 -6.94
N LYS A 24 -2.64 1.02 -6.21
CA LYS A 24 -2.83 0.88 -4.75
C LYS A 24 -1.67 1.42 -3.91
N GLU A 25 -0.66 2.04 -4.51
CA GLU A 25 0.46 2.60 -3.77
C GLU A 25 0.06 3.93 -3.14
N ASP A 26 -0.20 3.91 -1.85
CA ASP A 26 -0.72 5.06 -1.10
C ASP A 26 0.21 6.28 -1.16
N TYR A 27 1.52 6.07 -1.10
CA TYR A 27 2.48 7.16 -1.21
C TYR A 27 2.35 7.90 -2.54
N LEU A 28 2.27 7.17 -3.67
CA LEU A 28 2.15 7.77 -4.99
C LEU A 28 0.79 8.49 -5.19
N GLN A 29 -0.29 7.91 -4.66
CA GLN A 29 -1.62 8.54 -4.65
C GLN A 29 -1.58 9.89 -3.91
N ASN A 30 -1.00 9.91 -2.71
CA ASN A 30 -0.91 11.09 -1.88
C ASN A 30 0.07 12.12 -2.46
N TRP A 31 1.19 11.69 -3.02
CA TRP A 31 2.14 12.58 -3.68
C TRP A 31 1.51 13.27 -4.90
N ALA A 32 0.81 12.53 -5.76
CA ALA A 32 0.07 13.12 -6.87
C ALA A 32 -0.96 14.15 -6.37
N ARG A 33 -1.70 13.82 -5.32
CA ARG A 33 -2.70 14.72 -4.73
C ARG A 33 -2.08 16.04 -4.28
N GLN A 34 -0.97 15.97 -3.57
CA GLN A 34 -0.26 17.16 -3.10
C GLN A 34 0.23 18.02 -4.28
N VAL A 35 0.82 17.38 -5.30
CA VAL A 35 1.30 18.09 -6.49
C VAL A 35 0.16 18.78 -7.24
N PHE A 36 -1.01 18.14 -7.39
CA PHE A 36 -2.17 18.80 -8.02
C PHE A 36 -2.67 20.00 -7.20
N LEU A 37 -2.73 19.87 -5.87
CA LEU A 37 -3.10 20.98 -4.99
C LEU A 37 -2.16 22.17 -5.15
N GLU A 38 -0.85 21.93 -5.17
CA GLU A 38 0.17 22.99 -5.23
C GLU A 38 0.31 23.61 -6.63
N SER A 39 0.03 22.82 -7.70
CA SER A 39 0.32 23.24 -9.07
C SER A 39 -0.88 23.77 -9.85
N VAL A 40 -2.11 23.44 -9.46
CA VAL A 40 -3.33 23.80 -10.21
C VAL A 40 -3.95 25.07 -9.70
N VAL A 41 -3.99 25.27 -8.37
CA VAL A 41 -4.70 26.39 -7.73
C VAL A 41 -3.75 27.07 -6.76
N ALA A 42 -3.67 28.40 -6.81
CA ALA A 42 -2.87 29.18 -5.89
C ALA A 42 -3.36 28.97 -4.42
N PRO A 43 -2.44 28.97 -3.43
CA PRO A 43 -2.82 28.66 -2.04
C PRO A 43 -3.98 29.49 -1.49
N GLU A 44 -4.03 30.77 -1.83
CA GLU A 44 -5.09 31.70 -1.44
C GLU A 44 -6.47 31.41 -2.04
N ASP A 45 -6.51 30.71 -3.17
CA ASP A 45 -7.74 30.40 -3.91
C ASP A 45 -8.24 28.97 -3.69
N GLN A 46 -7.47 28.13 -2.96
CA GLN A 46 -7.77 26.69 -2.80
C GLN A 46 -9.12 26.43 -2.12
N GLU A 47 -9.49 27.23 -1.13
CA GLU A 47 -10.75 27.07 -0.40
C GLU A 47 -11.99 27.13 -1.32
N LEU A 48 -11.92 27.94 -2.38
CA LEU A 48 -13.03 28.19 -3.30
C LEU A 48 -12.94 27.38 -4.60
N ASN A 49 -11.73 27.01 -5.02
CA ASN A 49 -11.48 26.38 -6.31
C ASN A 49 -10.99 24.92 -6.24
N VAL A 50 -10.93 24.33 -5.06
CA VAL A 50 -10.61 22.90 -4.90
C VAL A 50 -11.82 22.18 -4.32
N ALA A 51 -12.34 21.21 -5.05
CA ALA A 51 -13.42 20.36 -4.59
C ALA A 51 -12.98 18.88 -4.58
N ARG A 52 -13.46 18.12 -3.61
CA ARG A 52 -13.16 16.71 -3.45
C ARG A 52 -14.42 15.91 -3.21
N PHE A 53 -14.64 14.88 -4.03
CA PHE A 53 -15.84 14.06 -4.01
C PHE A 53 -15.47 12.59 -3.87
N ASN A 54 -15.96 11.94 -2.81
CA ASN A 54 -15.85 10.51 -2.62
C ASN A 54 -17.03 9.81 -3.30
N MET A 55 -16.77 8.97 -4.29
CA MET A 55 -17.82 8.30 -5.06
C MET A 55 -18.59 7.22 -4.26
N GLU A 56 -18.12 6.86 -3.09
CA GLU A 56 -18.89 6.02 -2.15
C GLU A 56 -19.96 6.82 -1.39
N GLU A 57 -19.94 8.16 -1.45
CA GLU A 57 -20.80 9.07 -0.68
C GLU A 57 -21.55 10.06 -1.56
N THR A 58 -20.98 10.42 -2.72
CA THR A 58 -21.52 11.46 -3.62
C THR A 58 -21.65 10.95 -5.05
N ALA A 59 -22.70 11.33 -5.72
CA ALA A 59 -22.93 10.97 -7.11
C ALA A 59 -21.96 11.69 -8.06
N VAL A 60 -21.51 11.04 -9.13
CA VAL A 60 -20.52 11.59 -10.06
C VAL A 60 -21.01 12.85 -10.78
N GLN A 61 -22.31 12.97 -11.03
CA GLN A 61 -22.88 14.16 -11.67
C GLN A 61 -22.63 15.44 -10.85
N THR A 62 -22.62 15.35 -9.51
CA THR A 62 -22.30 16.49 -8.64
C THR A 62 -20.86 16.96 -8.83
N ALA A 63 -19.91 16.01 -8.96
CA ALA A 63 -18.52 16.33 -9.24
C ALA A 63 -18.33 16.95 -10.64
N ILE A 64 -19.13 16.52 -11.62
CA ILE A 64 -19.08 17.08 -12.97
C ILE A 64 -19.73 18.48 -13.01
N GLU A 65 -20.83 18.70 -12.33
CA GLU A 65 -21.44 20.03 -12.18
C GLU A 65 -20.46 21.03 -11.56
N ASP A 66 -19.69 20.59 -10.57
CA ASP A 66 -18.63 21.40 -10.00
C ASP A 66 -17.50 21.67 -11.02
N ALA A 67 -17.08 20.67 -11.79
CA ALA A 67 -16.06 20.80 -12.81
C ALA A 67 -16.49 21.71 -13.99
N GLU A 68 -17.78 21.82 -14.26
CA GLU A 68 -18.37 22.73 -15.26
C GLU A 68 -18.52 24.17 -14.74
N SER A 69 -18.34 24.40 -13.44
CA SER A 69 -18.45 25.74 -12.84
C SER A 69 -17.22 26.60 -13.15
N VAL A 70 -17.43 27.88 -13.34
CA VAL A 70 -16.33 28.84 -13.53
C VAL A 70 -15.51 28.95 -12.24
N PRO A 71 -14.16 29.02 -12.33
CA PRO A 71 -13.33 29.28 -11.16
C PRO A 71 -13.71 30.56 -10.44
N PHE A 72 -13.68 30.52 -9.11
CA PHE A 72 -14.02 31.67 -8.26
C PHE A 72 -12.72 32.41 -7.92
N PHE A 73 -12.36 33.42 -8.64
CA PHE A 73 -11.01 34.00 -8.71
C PHE A 73 -9.97 33.01 -9.27
N GLY A 74 -8.89 33.48 -9.81
CA GLY A 74 -7.88 32.65 -10.44
C GLY A 74 -8.29 32.02 -11.78
N ASP A 75 -7.37 31.23 -12.37
CA ASP A 75 -7.51 30.74 -13.74
C ASP A 75 -8.08 29.33 -13.84
N ARG A 76 -8.03 28.57 -12.75
CA ARG A 76 -8.36 27.13 -12.78
C ARG A 76 -9.07 26.64 -11.54
N ARG A 77 -9.87 25.59 -11.77
CA ARG A 77 -10.55 24.80 -10.75
C ARG A 77 -9.98 23.40 -10.69
N LEU A 78 -9.81 22.83 -9.49
CA LEU A 78 -9.35 21.46 -9.28
C LEU A 78 -10.47 20.62 -8.69
N VAL A 79 -10.89 19.58 -9.40
CA VAL A 79 -11.91 18.62 -8.94
C VAL A 79 -11.28 17.26 -8.75
N MET A 80 -11.24 16.77 -7.53
CA MET A 80 -10.71 15.46 -7.16
C MET A 80 -11.85 14.46 -6.97
N ILE A 81 -11.83 13.37 -7.73
CA ILE A 81 -12.82 12.29 -7.69
C ILE A 81 -12.16 11.06 -7.08
N ASP A 82 -12.48 10.80 -5.82
CA ASP A 82 -11.94 9.68 -5.06
C ASP A 82 -12.78 8.41 -5.22
N LYS A 83 -12.10 7.26 -5.27
CA LYS A 83 -12.68 5.91 -5.30
C LYS A 83 -13.78 5.73 -6.35
N PRO A 84 -13.53 6.01 -7.62
CA PRO A 84 -14.53 5.84 -8.68
C PRO A 84 -14.77 4.34 -8.98
N TYR A 85 -15.42 3.62 -8.05
CA TYR A 85 -15.64 2.18 -8.11
C TYR A 85 -16.42 1.74 -9.34
N PHE A 86 -17.24 2.62 -9.90
CA PHE A 86 -17.95 2.38 -11.16
C PHE A 86 -17.02 2.15 -12.36
N LEU A 87 -15.72 2.49 -12.25
CA LEU A 87 -14.70 2.17 -13.26
C LEU A 87 -14.18 0.73 -13.15
N THR A 88 -14.51 0.01 -12.09
CA THR A 88 -14.05 -1.37 -11.83
C THR A 88 -15.11 -2.40 -12.18
N GLY A 89 -14.74 -3.69 -12.14
CA GLY A 89 -15.69 -4.82 -12.25
C GLY A 89 -16.30 -5.22 -10.90
N GLU A 90 -16.01 -4.53 -9.81
CA GLU A 90 -16.57 -4.82 -8.49
C GLU A 90 -18.08 -4.47 -8.47
N LYS A 91 -18.85 -5.27 -7.73
CA LYS A 91 -20.26 -4.96 -7.51
C LYS A 91 -20.39 -3.72 -6.62
N GLU A 92 -21.32 -2.86 -6.96
CA GLU A 92 -21.64 -1.65 -6.20
C GLU A 92 -21.91 -1.99 -4.73
N LYS A 93 -21.11 -1.41 -3.85
CA LYS A 93 -21.31 -1.48 -2.40
C LYS A 93 -22.23 -0.36 -1.91
N ALA A 94 -22.28 0.77 -2.62
CA ALA A 94 -23.08 1.93 -2.30
C ALA A 94 -24.32 1.99 -3.22
N LYS A 95 -25.48 2.37 -2.66
CA LYS A 95 -26.73 2.60 -3.42
C LYS A 95 -26.77 4.01 -4.04
N ILE A 96 -25.65 4.48 -4.61
CA ILE A 96 -25.59 5.80 -5.23
C ILE A 96 -25.77 5.64 -6.74
N ASP A 97 -26.75 6.33 -7.28
CA ASP A 97 -26.99 6.36 -8.73
C ASP A 97 -26.04 7.35 -9.39
N HIS A 98 -25.01 6.79 -10.07
CA HIS A 98 -24.06 7.56 -10.85
C HIS A 98 -24.53 7.68 -12.29
N GLN A 99 -24.92 8.89 -12.71
CA GLN A 99 -25.28 9.20 -14.09
C GLN A 99 -24.02 9.20 -14.99
N LEU A 100 -23.56 8.00 -15.39
CA LEU A 100 -22.32 7.86 -16.16
C LEU A 100 -22.39 8.49 -17.55
N GLU A 101 -23.58 8.69 -18.10
CA GLU A 101 -23.81 9.42 -19.37
C GLU A 101 -23.38 10.89 -19.24
N ARG A 102 -23.64 11.54 -18.08
CA ARG A 102 -23.20 12.89 -17.81
C ARG A 102 -21.67 12.98 -17.79
N LEU A 103 -21.01 12.03 -17.11
CA LEU A 103 -19.56 11.92 -17.13
C LEU A 103 -19.02 11.69 -18.54
N GLN A 104 -19.63 10.79 -19.33
CA GLN A 104 -19.23 10.53 -20.72
C GLN A 104 -19.30 11.81 -21.57
N PHE A 105 -20.36 12.59 -21.42
CA PHE A 105 -20.52 13.85 -22.13
C PHE A 105 -19.42 14.86 -21.77
N TYR A 106 -19.11 15.02 -20.47
CA TYR A 106 -18.02 15.90 -20.02
C TYR A 106 -16.66 15.46 -20.57
N LEU A 107 -16.38 14.14 -20.61
CA LEU A 107 -15.14 13.61 -21.14
C LEU A 107 -14.94 13.85 -22.66
N GLU A 108 -16.02 14.11 -23.40
CA GLU A 108 -15.95 14.46 -24.83
C GLU A 108 -15.54 15.93 -25.04
N ASN A 109 -15.91 16.81 -24.11
CA ASN A 109 -15.65 18.25 -24.19
C ASN A 109 -15.25 18.79 -22.80
N PRO A 110 -14.09 18.41 -22.25
CA PRO A 110 -13.65 18.90 -20.95
C PRO A 110 -13.32 20.40 -21.02
N LEU A 111 -13.59 21.12 -19.93
CA LEU A 111 -13.26 22.55 -19.85
C LEU A 111 -11.77 22.73 -19.55
N ASP A 112 -11.10 23.63 -20.27
CA ASP A 112 -9.70 23.98 -20.05
C ASP A 112 -9.47 24.73 -18.72
N SER A 113 -10.52 25.36 -18.19
CA SER A 113 -10.51 26.04 -16.89
C SER A 113 -10.60 25.08 -15.70
N SER A 114 -10.82 23.78 -15.93
CA SER A 114 -10.96 22.80 -14.87
C SER A 114 -9.99 21.63 -15.06
N VAL A 115 -9.36 21.22 -13.95
CA VAL A 115 -8.53 20.00 -13.89
C VAL A 115 -9.27 18.96 -13.08
N VAL A 116 -9.72 17.88 -13.71
CA VAL A 116 -10.43 16.78 -13.06
C VAL A 116 -9.46 15.60 -12.89
N VAL A 117 -9.29 15.15 -11.64
CA VAL A 117 -8.35 14.08 -11.29
C VAL A 117 -9.11 12.93 -10.65
N PHE A 118 -9.10 11.76 -11.30
CA PHE A 118 -9.66 10.53 -10.76
C PHE A 118 -8.60 9.79 -9.93
N PHE A 119 -8.80 9.68 -8.64
CA PHE A 119 -7.97 8.88 -7.74
C PHE A 119 -8.58 7.48 -7.62
N ALA A 120 -8.04 6.55 -8.40
CA ALA A 120 -8.52 5.18 -8.52
C ALA A 120 -7.57 4.19 -7.83
N PRO A 121 -7.75 3.90 -6.51
CA PRO A 121 -6.88 3.00 -5.75
C PRO A 121 -7.16 1.52 -6.08
N TYR A 122 -7.18 1.21 -7.36
CA TYR A 122 -7.51 -0.10 -7.90
C TYR A 122 -6.37 -0.61 -8.80
N GLU A 123 -6.04 -1.89 -8.70
CA GLU A 123 -5.03 -2.51 -9.58
C GLU A 123 -5.44 -2.44 -11.05
N LYS A 124 -6.71 -2.69 -11.33
CA LYS A 124 -7.22 -2.74 -12.69
C LYS A 124 -8.59 -2.09 -12.79
N LEU A 125 -8.78 -1.35 -13.89
CA LEU A 125 -10.09 -0.87 -14.32
C LEU A 125 -10.72 -1.85 -15.30
N ASP A 126 -12.05 -1.93 -15.33
CA ASP A 126 -12.75 -2.81 -16.27
C ASP A 126 -12.74 -2.23 -17.69
N ALA A 127 -11.78 -2.66 -18.48
CA ALA A 127 -11.59 -2.20 -19.87
C ALA A 127 -12.78 -2.51 -20.80
N ARG A 128 -13.77 -3.31 -20.40
CA ARG A 128 -14.99 -3.60 -21.17
C ARG A 128 -15.97 -2.43 -21.10
N LYS A 129 -15.96 -1.66 -19.99
CA LYS A 129 -16.86 -0.54 -19.78
C LYS A 129 -16.57 0.62 -20.74
N LYS A 130 -17.62 1.18 -21.36
CA LYS A 130 -17.52 2.30 -22.31
C LYS A 130 -16.83 3.49 -21.67
N ILE A 131 -17.20 3.85 -20.43
CA ILE A 131 -16.63 4.95 -19.68
C ILE A 131 -15.11 4.79 -19.46
N VAL A 132 -14.63 3.59 -19.17
CA VAL A 132 -13.20 3.31 -19.00
C VAL A 132 -12.43 3.47 -20.29
N LYS A 133 -13.01 3.01 -21.41
CA LYS A 133 -12.41 3.18 -22.75
C LYS A 133 -12.31 4.66 -23.13
N GLN A 134 -13.33 5.45 -22.81
CA GLN A 134 -13.36 6.88 -23.10
C GLN A 134 -12.37 7.63 -22.19
N LEU A 135 -12.38 7.39 -20.89
CA LEU A 135 -11.46 8.00 -19.94
C LEU A 135 -9.99 7.75 -20.32
N LYS A 136 -9.64 6.52 -20.70
CA LYS A 136 -8.28 6.16 -21.15
C LYS A 136 -7.83 6.87 -22.44
N LYS A 137 -8.75 7.37 -23.26
CA LYS A 137 -8.40 8.12 -24.48
C LYS A 137 -8.05 9.58 -24.18
N VAL A 138 -8.68 10.18 -23.18
CA VAL A 138 -8.57 11.62 -22.91
C VAL A 138 -7.75 11.94 -21.67
N ALA A 139 -7.68 11.04 -20.71
CA ALA A 139 -6.96 11.27 -19.46
C ALA A 139 -5.47 10.96 -19.56
N VAL A 140 -4.66 11.79 -18.92
CA VAL A 140 -3.25 11.46 -18.63
C VAL A 140 -3.22 10.46 -17.46
N LEU A 141 -2.64 9.28 -17.71
CA LEU A 141 -2.50 8.24 -16.70
C LEU A 141 -1.24 8.46 -15.86
N LEU A 142 -1.40 8.52 -14.54
CA LEU A 142 -0.33 8.37 -13.55
C LEU A 142 -0.45 6.97 -12.94
N ASP A 143 0.53 6.12 -13.21
CA ASP A 143 0.54 4.72 -12.71
C ASP A 143 1.09 4.67 -11.28
N ALA A 144 0.19 4.52 -10.32
CA ALA A 144 0.46 4.37 -8.89
C ALA A 144 0.39 2.89 -8.46
N SER A 145 0.76 1.96 -9.33
CA SER A 145 0.89 0.54 -9.01
C SER A 145 2.06 0.30 -8.05
N SER A 146 2.04 -0.85 -7.37
CA SER A 146 3.17 -1.27 -6.52
C SER A 146 4.47 -1.32 -7.32
N LEU A 147 5.52 -0.74 -6.75
CA LEU A 147 6.82 -0.61 -7.38
C LEU A 147 7.68 -1.86 -7.20
N GLU A 148 8.58 -2.11 -8.14
CA GLU A 148 9.65 -3.09 -7.96
C GLU A 148 10.72 -2.57 -6.98
N GLU A 149 11.49 -3.49 -6.36
CA GLU A 149 12.57 -3.14 -5.41
C GLU A 149 13.53 -2.09 -5.93
N LYS A 150 13.87 -2.15 -7.24
CA LYS A 150 14.76 -1.18 -7.89
C LYS A 150 14.18 0.23 -7.92
N ASP A 151 12.86 0.36 -8.13
CA ASP A 151 12.19 1.64 -8.23
C ASP A 151 12.00 2.27 -6.85
N VAL A 152 11.66 1.47 -5.84
CA VAL A 152 11.64 1.91 -4.43
C VAL A 152 13.01 2.42 -4.01
N ARG A 153 14.08 1.67 -4.32
CA ARG A 153 15.47 2.08 -4.07
C ARG A 153 15.80 3.41 -4.72
N ALA A 154 15.47 3.56 -6.00
CA ALA A 154 15.76 4.79 -6.75
C ALA A 154 15.02 6.00 -6.16
N MET A 155 13.77 5.85 -5.75
CA MET A 155 13.00 6.93 -5.13
C MET A 155 13.57 7.36 -3.77
N VAL A 156 13.96 6.40 -2.92
CA VAL A 156 14.57 6.69 -1.63
C VAL A 156 15.93 7.37 -1.83
N GLN A 157 16.74 6.91 -2.79
CA GLN A 157 18.02 7.55 -3.12
C GLN A 157 17.84 8.99 -3.63
N SER A 158 16.86 9.23 -4.51
CA SER A 158 16.55 10.59 -4.97
C SER A 158 16.23 11.51 -3.81
N LYS A 159 15.37 11.06 -2.89
CA LYS A 159 14.98 11.85 -1.72
C LYS A 159 16.17 12.15 -0.79
N ILE A 160 17.05 11.20 -0.56
CA ILE A 160 18.27 11.41 0.22
C ILE A 160 19.16 12.48 -0.43
N GLN A 161 19.34 12.42 -1.75
CA GLN A 161 20.16 13.35 -2.53
C GLN A 161 19.57 14.77 -2.52
N GLU A 162 18.23 14.92 -2.59
CA GLU A 162 17.56 16.23 -2.53
C GLU A 162 17.84 17.00 -1.23
N HIS A 163 18.27 16.31 -0.17
CA HIS A 163 18.60 16.90 1.14
C HIS A 163 20.11 16.99 1.44
N ASP A 164 20.96 16.74 0.44
CA ASP A 164 22.44 16.75 0.60
C ASP A 164 22.94 15.80 1.70
N VAL A 165 22.27 14.67 1.87
CA VAL A 165 22.62 13.60 2.80
C VAL A 165 23.15 12.40 2.04
N SER A 166 24.07 11.64 2.63
CA SER A 166 24.61 10.41 2.05
C SER A 166 24.22 9.17 2.85
N MET A 167 24.06 8.04 2.16
CA MET A 167 23.82 6.73 2.74
C MET A 167 24.55 5.68 1.90
N GLU A 168 25.36 4.84 2.52
CA GLU A 168 26.01 3.72 1.82
C GLU A 168 24.98 2.73 1.25
N THR A 169 25.32 2.10 0.12
CA THR A 169 24.44 1.09 -0.53
C THR A 169 24.08 -0.07 0.40
N SER A 170 25.01 -0.50 1.26
CA SER A 170 24.79 -1.56 2.25
C SER A 170 23.78 -1.14 3.33
N VAL A 171 23.81 0.13 3.76
CA VAL A 171 22.90 0.70 4.75
C VAL A 171 21.52 0.92 4.14
N LEU A 172 21.46 1.41 2.89
CA LEU A 172 20.20 1.53 2.15
C LEU A 172 19.51 0.17 1.94
N HIS A 173 20.28 -0.86 1.66
CA HIS A 173 19.74 -2.23 1.55
C HIS A 173 19.14 -2.68 2.89
N LEU A 174 19.88 -2.53 4.00
CA LEU A 174 19.39 -2.83 5.34
C LEU A 174 18.10 -2.06 5.67
N PHE A 175 18.06 -0.76 5.35
CA PHE A 175 16.89 0.09 5.56
C PHE A 175 15.67 -0.44 4.82
N LEU A 176 15.81 -0.72 3.52
CA LEU A 176 14.71 -1.22 2.69
C LEU A 176 14.27 -2.64 3.07
N GLU A 177 15.20 -3.52 3.45
CA GLU A 177 14.87 -4.85 3.97
C GLU A 177 14.04 -4.79 5.25
N LYS A 178 14.42 -3.91 6.21
CA LYS A 178 13.64 -3.68 7.45
C LYS A 178 12.20 -3.24 7.16
N LEU A 179 11.94 -2.62 6.03
CA LEU A 179 10.63 -2.10 5.62
C LEU A 179 9.97 -2.95 4.52
N HIS A 180 10.52 -4.12 4.23
CA HIS A 180 10.03 -5.04 3.19
C HIS A 180 9.81 -4.36 1.83
N TYR A 181 10.64 -3.37 1.49
CA TYR A 181 10.52 -2.56 0.28
C TYR A 181 9.16 -1.86 0.12
N SER A 182 8.43 -1.64 1.22
CA SER A 182 7.24 -0.79 1.22
C SER A 182 7.63 0.65 0.94
N LEU A 183 7.18 1.21 -0.19
CA LEU A 183 7.48 2.61 -0.53
C LEU A 183 6.91 3.57 0.50
N THR A 184 5.65 3.39 0.88
CA THR A 184 4.97 4.23 1.86
C THR A 184 5.72 4.27 3.19
N ASP A 185 6.15 3.10 3.71
CA ASP A 185 6.92 3.05 4.96
C ASP A 185 8.33 3.63 4.77
N ALA A 186 9.00 3.32 3.66
CA ALA A 186 10.34 3.84 3.38
C ALA A 186 10.35 5.36 3.31
N MET A 187 9.37 5.99 2.66
CA MET A 187 9.30 7.44 2.55
C MET A 187 8.97 8.13 3.88
N ARG A 188 8.17 7.50 4.72
CA ARG A 188 7.89 8.00 6.07
C ARG A 188 9.12 7.90 6.99
N GLU A 189 9.81 6.77 6.95
CA GLU A 189 10.96 6.52 7.82
C GLU A 189 12.20 7.29 7.37
N ILE A 190 12.41 7.48 6.06
CA ILE A 190 13.57 8.22 5.54
C ILE A 190 13.54 9.69 5.94
N ASP A 191 12.37 10.32 6.08
CA ASP A 191 12.24 11.70 6.53
C ASP A 191 12.81 11.88 7.93
N LYS A 192 12.56 10.94 8.85
CA LYS A 192 13.14 10.94 10.20
C LYS A 192 14.66 10.79 10.19
N LEU A 193 15.17 9.90 9.34
CA LEU A 193 16.61 9.67 9.21
C LEU A 193 17.32 10.90 8.63
N ILE A 194 16.74 11.52 7.60
CA ILE A 194 17.27 12.76 7.01
C ILE A 194 17.32 13.86 8.07
N LEU A 195 16.23 14.06 8.80
CA LEU A 195 16.18 15.07 9.88
C LEU A 195 17.25 14.83 10.95
N SER A 196 17.44 13.58 11.37
CA SER A 196 18.44 13.21 12.37
C SER A 196 19.88 13.31 11.85
N ALA A 197 20.07 13.25 10.53
CA ALA A 197 21.39 13.36 9.89
C ALA A 197 21.70 14.78 9.37
N MET A 198 20.90 15.79 9.70
CA MET A 198 21.09 17.15 9.16
C MET A 198 22.47 17.74 9.48
N ASP A 199 23.02 17.44 10.65
CA ASP A 199 24.32 17.94 11.08
C ASP A 199 25.49 17.10 10.51
N THR A 200 25.33 15.76 10.53
CA THR A 200 26.39 14.83 10.12
C THR A 200 26.46 14.63 8.61
N LYS A 201 25.35 14.89 7.90
CA LYS A 201 25.14 14.62 6.46
C LYS A 201 25.33 13.15 6.07
N VAL A 202 25.30 12.23 7.04
CA VAL A 202 25.49 10.80 6.82
C VAL A 202 24.46 9.99 7.59
N ILE A 203 23.74 9.14 6.88
CA ILE A 203 22.87 8.12 7.48
C ILE A 203 23.68 6.80 7.51
N ASP A 204 24.09 6.42 8.71
CA ASP A 204 24.85 5.21 8.93
C ASP A 204 23.97 4.04 9.42
N ARG A 205 24.59 2.88 9.62
CA ARG A 205 23.92 1.65 10.09
C ARG A 205 23.34 1.81 11.50
N GLU A 206 24.01 2.51 12.38
CA GLU A 206 23.59 2.72 13.76
C GLU A 206 22.32 3.56 13.81
N LEU A 207 22.26 4.64 13.05
CA LEU A 207 21.10 5.50 12.93
C LEU A 207 19.87 4.73 12.39
N VAL A 208 20.05 3.94 11.33
CA VAL A 208 18.98 3.08 10.78
C VAL A 208 18.51 2.04 11.80
N THR A 209 19.43 1.42 12.52
CA THR A 209 19.09 0.38 13.50
C THR A 209 18.31 0.94 14.69
N THR A 210 18.67 2.15 15.12
CA THR A 210 18.11 2.82 16.29
C THR A 210 16.76 3.48 15.99
N LEU A 211 16.66 4.20 14.86
CA LEU A 211 15.49 5.03 14.57
C LEU A 211 14.40 4.32 13.72
N VAL A 212 14.75 3.27 12.99
CA VAL A 212 13.77 2.52 12.19
C VAL A 212 13.32 1.31 13.00
N PRO A 213 12.15 1.37 13.66
CA PRO A 213 11.63 0.25 14.42
C PRO A 213 11.28 -0.91 13.48
N LYS A 214 11.24 -2.11 14.02
CA LYS A 214 10.63 -3.23 13.31
C LYS A 214 9.13 -2.97 13.15
N SER A 215 8.60 -3.21 11.97
CA SER A 215 7.14 -3.15 11.77
C SER A 215 6.44 -4.27 12.56
N LEU A 216 5.13 -4.09 12.80
CA LEU A 216 4.33 -5.16 13.41
C LEU A 216 4.41 -6.44 12.57
N GLU A 217 4.32 -6.31 11.25
CA GLU A 217 4.44 -7.43 10.30
C GLU A 217 5.77 -8.16 10.45
N GLN A 218 6.88 -7.42 10.62
CA GLN A 218 8.20 -8.00 10.82
C GLN A 218 8.30 -8.75 12.15
N ASN A 219 7.80 -8.17 13.23
CA ASN A 219 7.75 -8.85 14.53
C ASN A 219 6.89 -10.12 14.47
N ILE A 220 5.74 -10.07 13.81
CA ILE A 220 4.87 -11.24 13.60
C ILE A 220 5.55 -12.28 12.69
N PHE A 221 6.33 -11.84 11.70
CA PHE A 221 7.11 -12.75 10.86
C PHE A 221 8.15 -13.52 11.69
N GLU A 222 8.89 -12.84 12.57
CA GLU A 222 9.85 -13.46 13.49
C GLU A 222 9.15 -14.37 14.50
N LEU A 223 7.99 -13.95 15.03
CA LEU A 223 7.14 -14.79 15.88
C LEU A 223 6.76 -16.09 15.16
N GLY A 224 6.28 -15.99 13.91
CA GLY A 224 5.90 -17.14 13.09
C GLY A 224 7.09 -18.10 12.85
N GLU A 225 8.27 -17.57 12.58
CA GLU A 225 9.47 -18.37 12.40
C GLU A 225 9.89 -19.08 13.72
N ALA A 226 9.83 -18.38 14.87
CA ALA A 226 10.12 -18.98 16.16
C ALA A 226 9.13 -20.11 16.50
N VAL A 227 7.83 -19.91 16.22
CA VAL A 227 6.79 -20.95 16.39
C VAL A 227 7.09 -22.18 15.52
N LEU A 228 7.42 -21.99 14.24
CA LEU A 228 7.73 -23.10 13.32
C LEU A 228 8.99 -23.87 13.73
N ARG A 229 9.97 -23.18 14.31
CA ARG A 229 11.18 -23.78 14.88
C ARG A 229 10.98 -24.45 16.24
N LYS A 230 9.76 -24.38 16.80
CA LYS A 230 9.45 -24.85 18.15
C LYS A 230 10.20 -24.13 19.26
N ASP A 231 10.68 -22.93 19.02
CA ASP A 231 11.32 -22.07 20.02
C ASP A 231 10.27 -21.27 20.79
N SER A 232 9.68 -21.94 21.80
CA SER A 232 8.63 -21.35 22.61
C SER A 232 9.11 -20.13 23.41
N LYS A 233 10.40 -20.12 23.83
CA LYS A 233 10.96 -18.99 24.60
C LYS A 233 10.97 -17.72 23.79
N VAL A 234 11.61 -17.76 22.63
CA VAL A 234 11.70 -16.61 21.71
C VAL A 234 10.29 -16.18 21.24
N ALA A 235 9.41 -17.15 20.90
CA ALA A 235 8.06 -16.84 20.46
C ALA A 235 7.24 -16.10 21.54
N ILE A 236 7.33 -16.52 22.81
CA ILE A 236 6.64 -15.87 23.92
C ILE A 236 7.24 -14.50 24.23
N GLU A 237 8.57 -14.34 24.18
CA GLU A 237 9.22 -13.04 24.36
C GLU A 237 8.70 -12.04 23.32
N ILE A 238 8.74 -12.37 22.02
CA ILE A 238 8.22 -11.50 20.95
C ILE A 238 6.73 -11.16 21.16
N TYR A 239 5.93 -12.16 21.51
CA TYR A 239 4.48 -11.96 21.72
C TYR A 239 4.21 -11.00 22.89
N ARG A 240 4.91 -11.16 24.01
CA ARG A 240 4.75 -10.28 25.18
C ARG A 240 5.22 -8.87 24.91
N ASP A 241 6.31 -8.68 24.15
CA ASP A 241 6.77 -7.37 23.73
C ASP A 241 5.71 -6.65 22.88
N LEU A 242 5.05 -7.37 21.98
CA LEU A 242 3.93 -6.83 21.18
C LEU A 242 2.73 -6.45 22.05
N LEU A 243 2.40 -7.24 23.07
CA LEU A 243 1.34 -6.89 24.04
C LEU A 243 1.71 -5.63 24.85
N LEU A 244 2.97 -5.47 25.27
CA LEU A 244 3.46 -4.25 25.93
C LEU A 244 3.34 -3.03 25.04
N GLN A 245 3.51 -3.19 23.72
CA GLN A 245 3.28 -2.14 22.70
C GLN A 245 1.78 -1.89 22.44
N LYS A 246 0.88 -2.57 23.18
CA LYS A 246 -0.58 -2.47 23.04
C LYS A 246 -1.12 -2.94 21.68
N GLU A 247 -0.43 -3.85 21.01
CA GLU A 247 -0.95 -4.46 19.81
C GLU A 247 -2.11 -5.42 20.12
N ASP A 248 -3.15 -5.42 19.28
CA ASP A 248 -4.34 -6.25 19.49
C ASP A 248 -4.05 -7.72 19.08
N PRO A 249 -4.30 -8.71 19.98
CA PRO A 249 -4.13 -10.13 19.66
C PRO A 249 -4.92 -10.61 18.43
N ILE A 250 -6.08 -10.03 18.14
CA ILE A 250 -6.86 -10.36 16.93
C ILE A 250 -6.10 -9.93 15.70
N LYS A 251 -5.55 -8.71 15.71
CA LYS A 251 -4.73 -8.18 14.60
C LYS A 251 -3.46 -9.01 14.42
N MET A 252 -2.76 -9.34 15.51
CA MET A 252 -1.58 -10.19 15.49
C MET A 252 -1.87 -11.57 14.89
N ASN A 253 -2.94 -12.22 15.34
CA ASN A 253 -3.36 -13.52 14.82
C ASN A 253 -3.73 -13.46 13.32
N ALA A 254 -4.42 -12.42 12.89
CA ALA A 254 -4.79 -12.24 11.48
C ALA A 254 -3.57 -12.11 10.57
N ILE A 255 -2.54 -11.36 11.00
CA ILE A 255 -1.28 -11.21 10.25
C ILE A 255 -0.54 -12.55 10.21
N LEU A 256 -0.41 -13.23 11.36
CA LEU A 256 0.26 -14.54 11.46
C LEU A 256 -0.43 -15.60 10.59
N LEU A 257 -1.76 -15.64 10.62
CA LEU A 257 -2.58 -16.53 9.79
C LEU A 257 -2.40 -16.23 8.29
N GLY A 258 -2.33 -14.95 7.92
CA GLY A 258 -2.02 -14.53 6.54
C GLY A 258 -0.62 -14.99 6.09
N GLN A 259 0.37 -14.90 6.96
CA GLN A 259 1.73 -15.38 6.70
C GLN A 259 1.75 -16.91 6.47
N PHE A 260 1.15 -17.69 7.36
CA PHE A 260 1.13 -19.16 7.23
C PHE A 260 0.34 -19.61 6.00
N ARG A 261 -0.75 -18.90 5.66
CA ARG A 261 -1.48 -19.12 4.42
C ARG A 261 -0.58 -18.93 3.21
N LEU A 262 0.19 -17.84 3.20
CA LEU A 262 1.13 -17.57 2.11
C LEU A 262 2.21 -18.65 1.99
N LEU A 263 2.79 -19.07 3.11
CA LEU A 263 3.79 -20.17 3.13
C LEU A 263 3.21 -21.46 2.54
N LEU A 264 1.98 -21.82 2.90
CA LEU A 264 1.28 -22.98 2.34
C LEU A 264 1.02 -22.82 0.83
N GLN A 265 0.49 -21.69 0.40
CA GLN A 265 0.22 -21.41 -1.01
C GLN A 265 1.48 -21.53 -1.86
N VAL A 266 2.58 -20.91 -1.39
CA VAL A 266 3.87 -20.96 -2.09
C VAL A 266 4.44 -22.39 -2.10
N SER A 267 4.32 -23.15 -0.98
CA SER A 267 4.78 -24.53 -0.92
C SER A 267 4.02 -25.45 -1.90
N TYR A 268 2.71 -25.29 -2.01
CA TYR A 268 1.90 -26.05 -2.96
C TYR A 268 2.20 -25.65 -4.40
N LEU A 269 2.27 -24.36 -4.72
CA LEU A 269 2.62 -23.90 -6.05
C LEU A 269 4.01 -24.36 -6.48
N GLN A 270 4.99 -24.39 -5.55
CA GLN A 270 6.33 -24.94 -5.82
C GLN A 270 6.26 -26.44 -6.13
N LYS A 271 5.45 -27.21 -5.40
CA LYS A 271 5.24 -28.64 -5.64
C LYS A 271 4.63 -28.92 -7.01
N GLU A 272 3.74 -28.03 -7.46
CA GLU A 272 3.11 -28.08 -8.80
C GLU A 272 4.03 -27.53 -9.93
N GLY A 273 5.27 -27.13 -9.62
CA GLY A 273 6.27 -26.71 -10.60
C GLY A 273 6.24 -25.24 -10.97
N TYR A 274 5.47 -24.39 -10.28
CA TYR A 274 5.45 -22.96 -10.54
C TYR A 274 6.76 -22.30 -10.12
N HIS A 275 7.23 -21.37 -10.96
CA HIS A 275 8.38 -20.51 -10.65
C HIS A 275 7.93 -19.17 -10.03
N GLU A 276 8.87 -18.46 -9.38
CA GLU A 276 8.61 -17.23 -8.65
C GLU A 276 7.77 -16.19 -9.42
N PRO A 277 8.07 -15.87 -10.72
CA PRO A 277 7.28 -14.89 -11.47
C PRO A 277 5.82 -15.32 -11.72
N GLU A 278 5.58 -16.63 -11.84
CA GLU A 278 4.24 -17.19 -12.02
C GLU A 278 3.43 -17.14 -10.72
N MET A 279 4.10 -17.44 -9.59
CA MET A 279 3.50 -17.33 -8.25
C MET A 279 3.08 -15.91 -7.95
N GLN A 280 3.88 -14.90 -8.32
CA GLN A 280 3.54 -13.48 -8.17
C GLN A 280 2.24 -13.14 -8.88
N LYS A 281 2.07 -13.61 -10.12
CA LYS A 281 0.86 -13.37 -10.92
C LYS A 281 -0.37 -14.06 -10.32
N VAL A 282 -0.21 -15.31 -9.87
CA VAL A 282 -1.32 -16.11 -9.31
C VAL A 282 -1.76 -15.57 -7.96
N LEU A 283 -0.81 -15.18 -7.11
CA LEU A 283 -1.09 -14.73 -5.75
C LEU A 283 -1.44 -13.23 -5.68
N GLY A 284 -1.08 -12.44 -6.69
CA GLY A 284 -1.34 -11.00 -6.73
C GLY A 284 -0.63 -10.22 -5.62
N ILE A 285 0.56 -10.65 -5.22
CA ILE A 285 1.33 -10.05 -4.13
C ILE A 285 2.69 -9.55 -4.62
N HIS A 286 3.27 -8.62 -3.83
CA HIS A 286 4.56 -8.01 -4.16
C HIS A 286 5.65 -9.07 -4.32
N PRO A 287 6.53 -8.97 -5.36
CA PRO A 287 7.61 -9.93 -5.65
C PRO A 287 8.47 -10.28 -4.44
N TYR A 288 8.87 -9.28 -3.67
CA TYR A 288 9.67 -9.46 -2.47
C TYR A 288 9.01 -10.39 -1.43
N ARG A 289 7.69 -10.29 -1.24
CA ARG A 289 6.95 -11.17 -0.32
C ARG A 289 6.93 -12.63 -0.78
N VAL A 290 6.84 -12.87 -2.10
CA VAL A 290 6.93 -14.24 -2.66
C VAL A 290 8.32 -14.81 -2.44
N LYS A 291 9.38 -14.04 -2.71
CA LYS A 291 10.77 -14.41 -2.49
C LYS A 291 11.04 -14.78 -1.03
N LEU A 292 10.60 -13.96 -0.08
CA LEU A 292 10.72 -14.27 1.36
C LEU A 292 9.98 -15.55 1.74
N ALA A 293 8.72 -15.68 1.30
CA ALA A 293 7.90 -16.85 1.60
C ALA A 293 8.49 -18.12 1.02
N LEU A 294 9.05 -18.10 -0.20
CA LEU A 294 9.78 -19.22 -0.80
C LEU A 294 11.01 -19.61 0.03
N GLY A 295 11.81 -18.62 0.44
CA GLY A 295 12.99 -18.85 1.27
C GLY A 295 12.65 -19.48 2.64
N GLN A 296 11.52 -19.06 3.22
CA GLN A 296 11.04 -19.56 4.51
C GLN A 296 10.35 -20.93 4.37
N SER A 297 9.49 -21.13 3.37
CA SER A 297 8.73 -22.36 3.18
C SER A 297 9.62 -23.58 2.96
N ARG A 298 10.77 -23.41 2.31
CA ARG A 298 11.77 -24.50 2.11
C ARG A 298 12.36 -25.06 3.40
N LYS A 299 12.27 -24.35 4.51
CA LYS A 299 12.80 -24.76 5.81
C LYS A 299 11.84 -25.67 6.57
N PHE A 300 10.59 -25.79 6.16
CA PHE A 300 9.53 -26.46 6.90
C PHE A 300 8.70 -27.41 6.02
N SER A 301 8.25 -28.53 6.58
CA SER A 301 7.38 -29.44 5.85
C SER A 301 5.97 -28.85 5.67
N ILE A 302 5.31 -29.20 4.56
CA ILE A 302 3.93 -28.80 4.29
C ILE A 302 3.01 -29.26 5.44
N THR A 303 3.19 -30.46 5.95
CA THR A 303 2.42 -31.01 7.07
C THR A 303 2.52 -30.15 8.33
N LEU A 304 3.73 -29.64 8.63
CA LEU A 304 3.94 -28.75 9.78
C LEU A 304 3.22 -27.40 9.56
N LEU A 305 3.33 -26.85 8.35
CA LEU A 305 2.63 -25.59 8.00
C LEU A 305 1.11 -25.74 8.07
N GLU A 306 0.56 -26.87 7.59
CA GLU A 306 -0.89 -27.17 7.69
C GLU A 306 -1.36 -27.27 9.15
N ALA A 307 -0.59 -27.98 9.98
CA ALA A 307 -0.91 -28.12 11.41
C ALA A 307 -0.93 -26.75 12.11
N ALA A 308 0.08 -25.92 11.84
CA ALA A 308 0.16 -24.58 12.40
C ALA A 308 -1.00 -23.69 11.90
N TYR A 309 -1.27 -23.70 10.60
CA TYR A 309 -2.36 -22.93 10.01
C TYR A 309 -3.73 -23.32 10.61
N ARG A 310 -4.01 -24.62 10.72
CA ARG A 310 -5.25 -25.13 11.35
C ARG A 310 -5.40 -24.65 12.78
N SER A 311 -4.34 -24.75 13.57
CA SER A 311 -4.36 -24.30 14.97
C SER A 311 -4.56 -22.79 15.09
N LEU A 312 -4.03 -21.99 14.16
CA LEU A 312 -4.26 -20.54 14.09
C LEU A 312 -5.71 -20.20 13.72
N VAL A 313 -6.35 -20.99 12.83
CA VAL A 313 -7.78 -20.81 12.50
C VAL A 313 -8.67 -21.08 13.73
N GLU A 314 -8.33 -22.11 14.53
CA GLU A 314 -9.03 -22.37 15.80
C GLU A 314 -8.84 -21.22 16.80
N THR A 315 -7.62 -20.66 16.86
CA THR A 315 -7.31 -19.48 17.69
C THR A 315 -8.09 -18.25 17.21
N GLU A 316 -8.20 -18.03 15.90
CA GLU A 316 -8.99 -16.93 15.33
C GLU A 316 -10.47 -17.04 15.73
N TYR A 317 -11.03 -18.24 15.65
CA TYR A 317 -12.39 -18.49 16.06
C TYR A 317 -12.60 -18.16 17.56
N ALA A 318 -11.69 -18.62 18.43
CA ALA A 318 -11.76 -18.33 19.86
C ALA A 318 -11.68 -16.83 20.16
N LEU A 319 -10.76 -16.12 19.49
CA LEU A 319 -10.58 -14.67 19.63
C LEU A 319 -11.82 -13.88 19.18
N LYS A 320 -12.44 -14.28 18.07
CA LYS A 320 -13.60 -13.57 17.48
C LYS A 320 -14.92 -13.87 18.22
N THR A 321 -15.03 -15.04 18.84
CA THR A 321 -16.22 -15.44 19.59
C THR A 321 -16.15 -15.10 21.08
N GLY A 322 -15.05 -14.52 21.55
CA GLY A 322 -14.88 -14.12 22.95
C GLY A 322 -14.67 -15.30 23.90
N LEU A 323 -14.16 -16.43 23.41
CA LEU A 323 -13.84 -17.60 24.21
C LEU A 323 -12.59 -17.34 25.05
N GLY A 324 -12.74 -17.05 26.34
CA GLY A 324 -11.66 -16.84 27.30
C GLY A 324 -10.96 -15.47 27.16
N ILE A 325 -9.78 -15.37 27.76
CA ILE A 325 -8.99 -14.13 27.79
C ILE A 325 -8.24 -13.99 26.46
N LYS A 326 -8.43 -12.88 25.79
CA LYS A 326 -7.90 -12.58 24.45
C LYS A 326 -6.38 -12.78 24.35
N GLU A 327 -5.67 -12.22 25.30
CA GLU A 327 -4.21 -12.27 25.39
C GLU A 327 -3.68 -13.70 25.57
N LEU A 328 -4.43 -14.55 26.26
CA LEU A 328 -4.02 -15.93 26.50
C LEU A 328 -4.29 -16.87 25.31
N GLN A 329 -5.14 -16.52 24.36
CA GLN A 329 -5.46 -17.40 23.23
C GLN A 329 -4.26 -17.65 22.34
N LEU A 330 -3.58 -16.59 21.92
CA LEU A 330 -2.40 -16.71 21.07
C LEU A 330 -1.19 -17.28 21.85
N GLU A 331 -1.03 -16.92 23.13
CA GLU A 331 -0.01 -17.53 24.00
C GLU A 331 -0.22 -19.04 24.15
N THR A 332 -1.48 -19.46 24.34
CA THR A 332 -1.86 -20.88 24.41
C THR A 332 -1.55 -21.63 23.12
N PHE A 333 -1.83 -21.00 21.97
CA PHE A 333 -1.44 -21.54 20.65
C PHE A 333 0.07 -21.76 20.57
N ILE A 334 0.87 -20.74 20.91
CA ILE A 334 2.33 -20.80 20.86
C ILE A 334 2.84 -21.98 21.72
N LEU A 335 2.40 -22.05 22.98
CA LEU A 335 2.84 -23.08 23.89
C LEU A 335 2.42 -24.48 23.43
N LYS A 336 1.17 -24.70 23.08
CA LYS A 336 0.65 -26.01 22.62
C LYS A 336 1.33 -26.46 21.33
N PHE A 337 1.54 -25.54 20.39
CA PHE A 337 2.17 -25.88 19.11
C PHE A 337 3.65 -26.18 19.26
N CYS A 338 4.36 -25.45 20.12
CA CYS A 338 5.78 -25.72 20.38
C CYS A 338 6.01 -26.99 21.20
N GLN A 339 5.09 -27.37 22.09
CA GLN A 339 5.21 -28.60 22.92
C GLN A 339 4.86 -29.89 22.16
N LYS A 340 4.02 -29.83 21.13
CA LYS A 340 3.72 -31.04 20.33
C LYS A 340 4.99 -31.47 19.60
N SER A 341 5.59 -32.59 20.08
CA SER A 341 6.60 -33.35 19.33
C SER A 341 5.99 -33.76 17.98
N ALA A 342 6.80 -33.67 16.93
CA ALA A 342 6.40 -34.07 15.59
C ALA A 342 6.07 -35.55 15.51
#